data_602b42d154e09b26d8f9a92253dd4a4b
#
_entry.id   602b42d154e09b26d8f9a92253dd4a4b
#
_cell.length_a   1.000
_cell.length_b   1.000
_cell.length_c   1.000
_cell.angle_alpha   90.00
_cell.angle_beta   90.00
_cell.angle_gamma   90.00
#
_symmetry.space_group_name_H-M   'P 1'
#
loop_
_entity.id
_entity.type
_entity.pdbx_description
1 polymer ?
#
loop_
_entity_poly.entity_id
_entity_poly.type
_entity_poly.pdbx_seq_one_letter_code
_entity_poly.pdbx_strand_id
1 'polypeptide(L)'
;MNRIQCWLGISALAACACAAPAGAQGNGKVLRVTFQAAENGFDPVRVSDYYSGTVIEAIFDPLLTYDYLARPAKLVPNTAQAMPEVADGGRTYTLRVKPGILFADDPVFGGRKRELTATDYAYSFKRFLDPANRSPYAFLFEGKIAGLDDLAARAKKSGRFDYDAKIGGLEVTDRYTLQIRLNRADFNFSHVLAFPLGGAVAREAVEAYGEDGNAHPVGTGAYRLKSYVRSSKIVLEANPLYRGKTWDFAADDSPADRALVARMKGRILPLIGTVEISVMDESQSRWLAFLGGQTDIEYQLSDLAGIFMAPDGTLKPEFAQKGIKLDRSVDPEITYTYFNTLETIGGKRNPVGGFSKEKIALRRAIAMAYKIDDQVRIIRNGQAVRAQFPIPPGVAGHDPNYRSGIPFDPRLANALLDRFGYRRGPDGYRALPDGSPLVIRYSSVPSDVYRQFDELMRRSLESIGVRIEIHKDRFAELNKLENDCRLMMRSAAWIADYPDGDNFMQLLYGPNARQSNNACYESPGFDRRYEKSRTLPDGPERSRLYREMARVMEADTVWILADSRYRNVLLQPYVAGYRKHPVLHAEWLYIDLDPQQGGNR
;
A
#
# COMPACT_ATOMS: atom_id res chain seq x y z
N MET A 1 53.40 -73.02 30.45
CA MET A 1 54.02 -71.70 30.17
C MET A 1 53.74 -71.38 28.73
N ASN A 2 52.74 -70.59 28.44
CA ASN A 2 52.57 -69.86 27.17
C ASN A 2 51.46 -68.83 27.35
N ARG A 3 51.81 -67.52 27.23
CA ARG A 3 50.92 -66.40 27.32
C ARG A 3 50.25 -66.18 25.95
N ILE A 4 48.92 -66.12 25.91
CA ILE A 4 48.16 -65.72 24.76
C ILE A 4 47.75 -64.25 25.00
N GLN A 5 48.22 -63.35 24.14
CA GLN A 5 47.80 -61.96 24.11
C GLN A 5 46.53 -61.85 23.27
N CYS A 6 45.41 -61.35 23.87
CA CYS A 6 44.22 -60.94 23.16
C CYS A 6 44.36 -59.49 22.70
N TRP A 7 44.21 -59.27 21.42
CA TRP A 7 44.03 -57.94 20.84
C TRP A 7 42.53 -57.60 20.82
N LEU A 8 42.17 -56.54 21.51
CA LEU A 8 40.83 -55.92 21.42
C LEU A 8 40.88 -54.79 20.35
N GLY A 9 40.22 -55.06 19.24
CA GLY A 9 39.96 -54.00 18.21
C GLY A 9 38.79 -53.14 18.63
N ILE A 10 39.05 -51.84 18.84
CA ILE A 10 38.01 -50.82 19.08
C ILE A 10 37.56 -50.33 17.73
N SER A 11 36.35 -50.72 17.31
CA SER A 11 35.67 -50.14 16.16
C SER A 11 34.98 -48.83 16.60
N ALA A 12 35.52 -47.68 16.18
CA ALA A 12 34.86 -46.39 16.36
C ALA A 12 33.72 -46.24 15.34
N LEU A 13 32.48 -46.39 15.77
CA LEU A 13 31.31 -45.96 15.00
C LEU A 13 31.23 -44.42 15.03
N ALA A 14 31.55 -43.79 13.91
CA ALA A 14 31.25 -42.37 13.68
C ALA A 14 29.75 -42.22 13.47
N ALA A 15 29.02 -41.78 14.48
CA ALA A 15 27.63 -41.35 14.36
C ALA A 15 27.60 -39.99 13.65
N CYS A 16 27.31 -39.99 12.34
CA CYS A 16 26.87 -38.76 11.63
C CYS A 16 25.53 -38.33 12.21
N ALA A 17 25.55 -37.39 13.14
CA ALA A 17 24.35 -36.66 13.54
C ALA A 17 23.92 -35.77 12.40
N CYS A 18 22.94 -36.19 11.60
CA CYS A 18 22.18 -35.29 10.73
C CYS A 18 21.43 -34.32 11.63
N ALA A 19 22.00 -33.13 11.81
CA ALA A 19 21.26 -32.02 12.39
C ALA A 19 20.08 -31.70 11.45
N ALA A 20 18.88 -32.14 11.81
CA ALA A 20 17.67 -31.65 11.20
C ALA A 20 17.62 -30.09 11.40
N PRO A 21 17.26 -29.30 10.39
CA PRO A 21 17.08 -27.90 10.61
C PRO A 21 16.03 -27.73 11.71
N ALA A 22 16.37 -26.99 12.76
CA ALA A 22 15.41 -26.57 13.80
C ALA A 22 14.32 -25.75 13.10
N GLY A 23 13.21 -26.39 12.78
CA GLY A 23 12.03 -25.70 12.26
C GLY A 23 11.66 -24.61 13.26
N ALA A 24 11.30 -23.44 12.76
CA ALA A 24 10.81 -22.33 13.55
C ALA A 24 9.53 -22.76 14.29
N GLN A 25 9.69 -23.38 15.47
CA GLN A 25 8.59 -23.62 16.38
C GLN A 25 8.25 -22.29 17.02
N GLY A 26 7.18 -21.65 16.52
CA GLY A 26 6.55 -20.53 17.22
C GLY A 26 6.26 -20.96 18.65
N ASN A 27 6.90 -20.30 19.61
CA ASN A 27 6.99 -20.66 21.03
C ASN A 27 5.67 -20.53 21.80
N GLY A 28 4.53 -21.03 21.33
CA GLY A 28 3.24 -20.96 22.01
C GLY A 28 2.69 -19.54 22.21
N LYS A 29 3.41 -18.51 21.77
CA LYS A 29 3.01 -17.09 21.88
C LYS A 29 1.85 -16.78 20.96
N VAL A 30 0.84 -16.13 21.51
CA VAL A 30 -0.36 -15.69 20.79
C VAL A 30 -0.39 -14.17 20.74
N LEU A 31 -0.39 -13.60 19.54
CA LEU A 31 -0.62 -12.19 19.32
C LEU A 31 -2.10 -11.95 18.98
N ARG A 32 -2.72 -10.98 19.63
CA ARG A 32 -4.11 -10.59 19.41
C ARG A 32 -4.17 -9.18 18.85
N VAL A 33 -4.79 -9.06 17.69
CA VAL A 33 -4.96 -7.77 16.98
C VAL A 33 -6.40 -7.60 16.51
N THR A 34 -6.76 -6.37 16.13
CA THR A 34 -8.07 -6.08 15.56
C THR A 34 -7.96 -5.56 14.15
N PHE A 35 -8.95 -5.91 13.32
CA PHE A 35 -9.26 -5.21 12.08
C PHE A 35 -10.51 -4.35 12.27
N GLN A 36 -10.49 -3.14 11.74
CA GLN A 36 -11.64 -2.21 11.85
C GLN A 36 -12.65 -2.37 10.70
N ALA A 37 -12.40 -3.26 9.76
CA ALA A 37 -13.35 -3.64 8.72
C ALA A 37 -13.08 -5.07 8.28
N ALA A 38 -14.09 -5.68 7.70
CA ALA A 38 -14.00 -7.04 7.19
C ALA A 38 -13.10 -7.14 5.97
N GLU A 39 -12.45 -8.28 5.85
CA GLU A 39 -11.67 -8.73 4.70
C GLU A 39 -12.58 -9.19 3.53
N ASN A 40 -12.03 -9.18 2.31
CA ASN A 40 -12.71 -9.67 1.11
C ASN A 40 -12.26 -11.08 0.66
N GLY A 41 -11.37 -11.72 1.42
CA GLY A 41 -10.77 -13.02 1.14
C GLY A 41 -9.26 -12.94 0.95
N PHE A 42 -8.66 -14.06 0.48
CA PHE A 42 -7.19 -14.22 0.51
C PHE A 42 -6.59 -14.69 -0.82
N ASP A 43 -7.32 -14.57 -1.94
CA ASP A 43 -6.72 -14.75 -3.26
C ASP A 43 -5.98 -13.47 -3.69
N PRO A 44 -4.63 -13.51 -3.85
CA PRO A 44 -3.83 -12.32 -4.10
C PRO A 44 -4.25 -11.47 -5.30
N VAL A 45 -4.83 -12.07 -6.34
CA VAL A 45 -5.20 -11.34 -7.55
C VAL A 45 -6.60 -10.74 -7.52
N ARG A 46 -7.44 -11.08 -6.51
CA ARG A 46 -8.87 -10.71 -6.46
C ARG A 46 -9.19 -9.62 -5.44
N VAL A 47 -8.28 -9.28 -4.56
CA VAL A 47 -8.50 -8.34 -3.45
C VAL A 47 -7.65 -7.10 -3.59
N SER A 48 -8.12 -5.99 -2.99
CA SER A 48 -7.39 -4.72 -2.95
C SER A 48 -7.53 -4.00 -1.62
N ASP A 49 -8.22 -4.62 -0.65
CA ASP A 49 -8.36 -4.01 0.66
C ASP A 49 -7.15 -4.28 1.56
N TYR A 50 -6.90 -3.35 2.46
CA TYR A 50 -5.79 -3.39 3.40
C TYR A 50 -5.78 -4.67 4.26
N TYR A 51 -6.94 -5.14 4.73
CA TYR A 51 -7.06 -6.25 5.68
C TYR A 51 -6.77 -7.58 5.02
N SER A 52 -7.33 -7.81 3.84
CA SER A 52 -7.00 -8.97 2.99
C SER A 52 -5.51 -8.98 2.64
N GLY A 53 -4.97 -7.83 2.22
CA GLY A 53 -3.55 -7.68 1.86
C GLY A 53 -2.60 -7.99 3.02
N THR A 54 -2.95 -7.59 4.25
CA THR A 54 -2.16 -7.87 5.45
C THR A 54 -2.07 -9.37 5.76
N VAL A 55 -3.15 -10.12 5.59
CA VAL A 55 -3.16 -11.59 5.75
C VAL A 55 -2.38 -12.26 4.63
N ILE A 56 -2.57 -11.81 3.38
CA ILE A 56 -1.85 -12.33 2.21
C ILE A 56 -0.34 -12.16 2.37
N GLU A 57 0.13 -11.01 2.86
CA GLU A 57 1.55 -10.76 3.13
C GLU A 57 2.16 -11.75 4.14
N ALA A 58 1.37 -12.25 5.08
CA ALA A 58 1.83 -13.25 6.04
C ALA A 58 1.91 -14.67 5.46
N ILE A 59 1.11 -14.97 4.43
CA ILE A 59 0.93 -16.32 3.86
C ILE A 59 1.74 -16.52 2.58
N PHE A 60 1.88 -15.49 1.74
CA PHE A 60 2.55 -15.58 0.44
C PHE A 60 3.83 -14.76 0.42
N ASP A 61 4.83 -15.26 -0.29
CA ASP A 61 6.12 -14.60 -0.43
C ASP A 61 6.31 -14.06 -1.84
N PRO A 62 6.54 -12.74 -2.03
CA PRO A 62 7.02 -12.18 -3.28
C PRO A 62 8.52 -12.47 -3.48
N LEU A 63 9.04 -12.22 -4.69
CA LEU A 63 10.46 -12.41 -5.05
C LEU A 63 11.38 -11.50 -4.22
N LEU A 64 11.02 -10.24 -4.07
CA LEU A 64 11.71 -9.23 -3.26
C LEU A 64 10.82 -8.82 -2.09
N THR A 65 11.39 -8.09 -1.14
CA THR A 65 10.68 -7.46 -0.03
C THR A 65 11.44 -6.19 0.37
N TYR A 66 11.06 -5.61 1.49
CA TYR A 66 11.76 -4.44 2.05
C TYR A 66 12.52 -4.80 3.32
N ASP A 67 13.62 -4.08 3.56
CA ASP A 67 14.27 -4.06 4.86
C ASP A 67 13.30 -3.45 5.87
N TYR A 68 13.05 -4.15 6.97
CA TYR A 68 12.03 -3.77 7.94
C TYR A 68 12.32 -2.43 8.62
N LEU A 69 13.58 -2.11 8.85
CA LEU A 69 13.99 -0.89 9.55
C LEU A 69 14.44 0.26 8.64
N ALA A 70 14.89 -0.03 7.41
CA ALA A 70 15.46 1.00 6.55
C ALA A 70 14.48 2.14 6.25
N ARG A 71 14.92 3.37 6.48
CA ARG A 71 14.19 4.61 6.17
C ARG A 71 15.11 5.59 5.40
N PRO A 72 14.85 5.90 4.13
CA PRO A 72 13.73 5.43 3.30
C PRO A 72 13.74 3.92 3.08
N ALA A 73 12.57 3.37 2.73
CA ALA A 73 12.39 1.93 2.52
C ALA A 73 13.35 1.39 1.44
N LYS A 74 14.01 0.27 1.74
CA LYS A 74 15.03 -0.34 0.89
C LYS A 74 14.62 -1.72 0.46
N LEU A 75 14.66 -2.00 -0.85
CA LEU A 75 14.42 -3.34 -1.40
C LEU A 75 15.53 -4.31 -1.01
N VAL A 76 15.12 -5.52 -0.65
CA VAL A 76 16.01 -6.65 -0.35
C VAL A 76 15.46 -7.95 -0.97
N PRO A 77 16.32 -8.96 -1.24
CA PRO A 77 15.86 -10.27 -1.69
C PRO A 77 14.98 -10.95 -0.64
N ASN A 78 13.88 -11.58 -1.08
CA ASN A 78 13.04 -12.43 -0.22
C ASN A 78 13.19 -13.91 -0.61
N THR A 79 12.40 -14.39 -1.56
CA THR A 79 12.56 -15.72 -2.15
C THR A 79 13.62 -15.74 -3.24
N ALA A 80 13.94 -14.62 -3.86
CA ALA A 80 15.07 -14.50 -4.76
C ALA A 80 16.41 -14.60 -4.01
N GLN A 81 17.42 -15.19 -4.63
CA GLN A 81 18.78 -15.34 -4.06
C GLN A 81 19.49 -13.99 -3.93
N ALA A 82 19.26 -13.08 -4.87
CA ALA A 82 19.87 -11.76 -4.94
C ALA A 82 18.86 -10.75 -5.53
N MET A 83 19.24 -9.48 -5.55
CA MET A 83 18.52 -8.47 -6.35
C MET A 83 18.58 -8.87 -7.83
N PRO A 84 17.58 -8.48 -8.65
CA PRO A 84 17.55 -8.85 -10.06
C PRO A 84 18.77 -8.31 -10.82
N GLU A 85 19.30 -9.11 -11.74
CA GLU A 85 20.20 -8.62 -12.77
C GLU A 85 19.36 -7.85 -13.79
N VAL A 86 19.65 -6.56 -13.93
CA VAL A 86 18.91 -5.67 -14.83
C VAL A 86 19.75 -5.37 -16.07
N ALA A 87 19.24 -5.73 -17.24
CA ALA A 87 19.89 -5.56 -18.52
C ALA A 87 19.01 -4.73 -19.49
N ASP A 88 19.52 -4.52 -20.71
CA ASP A 88 18.84 -3.83 -21.82
C ASP A 88 18.29 -2.45 -21.40
N GLY A 89 19.06 -1.73 -20.57
CA GLY A 89 18.67 -0.39 -20.12
C GLY A 89 17.41 -0.37 -19.26
N GLY A 90 17.18 -1.40 -18.43
CA GLY A 90 16.01 -1.49 -17.53
C GLY A 90 14.81 -2.24 -18.12
N ARG A 91 15.01 -3.01 -19.18
CA ARG A 91 13.95 -3.80 -19.81
C ARG A 91 13.98 -5.29 -19.48
N THR A 92 15.13 -5.84 -19.10
CA THR A 92 15.27 -7.27 -18.79
C THR A 92 15.67 -7.45 -17.35
N TYR A 93 14.89 -8.25 -16.60
CA TYR A 93 15.09 -8.59 -15.19
C TYR A 93 15.29 -10.08 -15.08
N THR A 94 16.44 -10.53 -14.57
CA THR A 94 16.72 -11.94 -14.32
C THR A 94 16.83 -12.18 -12.82
N LEU A 95 16.04 -13.12 -12.30
CA LEU A 95 16.00 -13.49 -10.89
C LEU A 95 16.14 -14.99 -10.74
N ARG A 96 16.81 -15.41 -9.67
CA ARG A 96 16.92 -16.82 -9.29
C ARG A 96 16.23 -17.04 -7.95
N VAL A 97 15.23 -17.92 -7.93
CA VAL A 97 14.54 -18.38 -6.71
C VAL A 97 15.49 -19.24 -5.87
N LYS A 98 15.48 -19.07 -4.56
CA LYS A 98 16.22 -19.92 -3.62
C LYS A 98 15.67 -21.35 -3.66
N PRO A 99 16.50 -22.39 -3.88
CA PRO A 99 16.06 -23.78 -3.76
C PRO A 99 15.61 -24.13 -2.32
N GLY A 100 14.73 -25.12 -2.20
CA GLY A 100 14.32 -25.68 -0.92
C GLY A 100 13.22 -24.89 -0.19
N ILE A 101 12.65 -23.84 -0.79
CA ILE A 101 11.49 -23.17 -0.24
C ILE A 101 10.25 -24.02 -0.51
N LEU A 102 9.45 -24.30 0.54
CA LEU A 102 8.29 -25.18 0.45
C LEU A 102 6.99 -24.40 0.66
N PHE A 103 5.97 -24.78 -0.10
CA PHE A 103 4.59 -24.40 0.23
C PHE A 103 4.16 -25.07 1.54
N ALA A 104 3.24 -24.47 2.27
CA ALA A 104 2.58 -25.10 3.41
C ALA A 104 1.96 -26.43 2.99
N ASP A 105 1.94 -27.41 3.89
CA ASP A 105 1.30 -28.70 3.62
C ASP A 105 -0.19 -28.49 3.32
N ASP A 106 -0.63 -29.14 2.27
CA ASP A 106 -2.02 -29.11 1.83
C ASP A 106 -2.45 -30.45 1.22
N PRO A 107 -3.70 -30.89 1.41
CA PRO A 107 -4.22 -32.15 0.83
C PRO A 107 -4.05 -32.25 -0.68
N VAL A 108 -4.10 -31.12 -1.41
CA VAL A 108 -3.94 -31.08 -2.87
C VAL A 108 -2.60 -31.64 -3.35
N PHE A 109 -1.56 -31.60 -2.51
CA PHE A 109 -0.24 -32.13 -2.85
C PHE A 109 -0.11 -33.65 -2.62
N GLY A 110 -1.16 -34.33 -2.14
CA GLY A 110 -1.17 -35.78 -1.93
C GLY A 110 -0.09 -36.26 -0.95
N GLY A 111 0.19 -35.50 0.10
CA GLY A 111 1.21 -35.81 1.12
C GLY A 111 2.66 -35.55 0.69
N ARG A 112 2.88 -35.00 -0.51
CA ARG A 112 4.24 -34.66 -1.00
C ARG A 112 4.59 -33.21 -0.64
N LYS A 113 5.85 -32.96 -0.31
CA LYS A 113 6.36 -31.60 -0.13
C LYS A 113 6.44 -30.90 -1.49
N ARG A 114 5.78 -29.74 -1.60
CA ARG A 114 5.72 -28.95 -2.83
C ARG A 114 6.71 -27.78 -2.76
N GLU A 115 7.76 -27.85 -3.57
CA GLU A 115 8.81 -26.85 -3.62
C GLU A 115 8.42 -25.70 -4.54
N LEU A 116 8.74 -24.46 -4.12
CA LEU A 116 8.59 -23.23 -4.90
C LEU A 116 9.60 -23.19 -6.06
N THR A 117 9.13 -22.84 -7.24
CA THR A 117 9.93 -22.74 -8.46
C THR A 117 9.67 -21.44 -9.21
N ALA A 118 10.49 -21.14 -10.21
CA ALA A 118 10.29 -19.98 -11.08
C ALA A 118 8.96 -20.02 -11.86
N THR A 119 8.46 -21.23 -12.15
CA THR A 119 7.17 -21.41 -12.85
C THR A 119 5.99 -20.89 -12.03
N ASP A 120 6.07 -20.99 -10.69
CA ASP A 120 4.99 -20.53 -9.81
C ASP A 120 4.85 -18.99 -9.89
N TYR A 121 5.94 -18.25 -9.99
CA TYR A 121 5.91 -16.80 -10.21
C TYR A 121 5.39 -16.44 -11.61
N ALA A 122 5.84 -17.14 -12.65
CA ALA A 122 5.35 -16.91 -14.01
C ALA A 122 3.84 -17.14 -14.10
N TYR A 123 3.33 -18.19 -13.43
CA TYR A 123 1.90 -18.46 -13.29
C TYR A 123 1.18 -17.35 -12.53
N SER A 124 1.69 -16.96 -11.36
CA SER A 124 1.08 -15.93 -10.51
C SER A 124 0.97 -14.58 -11.23
N PHE A 125 2.00 -14.16 -11.97
CA PHE A 125 1.97 -12.89 -12.72
C PHE A 125 0.96 -12.92 -13.88
N LYS A 126 0.81 -14.06 -14.56
CA LYS A 126 -0.21 -14.24 -15.60
C LYS A 126 -1.62 -14.07 -15.06
N ARG A 127 -1.89 -14.49 -13.81
CA ARG A 127 -3.21 -14.40 -13.18
C ARG A 127 -3.73 -12.97 -13.05
N PHE A 128 -2.85 -11.96 -12.90
CA PHE A 128 -3.27 -10.56 -12.81
C PHE A 128 -3.95 -10.05 -14.08
N LEU A 129 -3.59 -10.59 -15.25
CA LEU A 129 -4.17 -10.17 -16.52
C LEU A 129 -5.18 -11.17 -17.09
N ASP A 130 -5.49 -12.27 -16.37
CA ASP A 130 -6.63 -13.12 -16.71
C ASP A 130 -7.93 -12.34 -16.49
N PRO A 131 -8.73 -12.11 -17.57
CA PRO A 131 -9.98 -11.36 -17.45
C PRO A 131 -11.01 -11.97 -16.48
N ALA A 132 -10.93 -13.29 -16.24
CA ALA A 132 -11.83 -13.98 -15.30
C ALA A 132 -11.57 -13.55 -13.85
N ASN A 133 -10.33 -13.19 -13.49
CA ASN A 133 -9.97 -12.78 -12.15
C ASN A 133 -10.39 -11.33 -11.83
N ARG A 134 -10.56 -10.48 -12.85
CA ARG A 134 -10.92 -9.05 -12.67
C ARG A 134 -10.03 -8.34 -11.66
N SER A 135 -8.72 -8.58 -11.75
CA SER A 135 -7.77 -8.10 -10.76
C SER A 135 -7.78 -6.57 -10.64
N PRO A 136 -7.97 -6.03 -9.43
CA PRO A 136 -7.87 -4.58 -9.20
C PRO A 136 -6.42 -4.06 -9.36
N TYR A 137 -5.43 -4.95 -9.36
CA TYR A 137 -4.01 -4.65 -9.54
C TYR A 137 -3.47 -5.01 -10.94
N ALA A 138 -4.35 -5.24 -11.92
CA ALA A 138 -3.93 -5.50 -13.30
C ALA A 138 -2.97 -4.41 -13.83
N PHE A 139 -3.18 -3.15 -13.46
CA PHE A 139 -2.36 -2.00 -13.85
C PHE A 139 -0.87 -2.14 -13.50
N LEU A 140 -0.52 -2.93 -12.49
CA LEU A 140 0.88 -3.20 -12.14
C LEU A 140 1.62 -4.02 -13.22
N PHE A 141 0.88 -4.75 -14.05
CA PHE A 141 1.42 -5.65 -15.07
C PHE A 141 0.97 -5.26 -16.50
N GLU A 142 -0.18 -4.60 -16.64
CA GLU A 142 -0.74 -4.17 -17.92
C GLU A 142 0.20 -3.21 -18.66
N GLY A 143 0.41 -3.47 -19.94
CA GLY A 143 1.33 -2.71 -20.79
C GLY A 143 2.81 -2.89 -20.45
N LYS A 144 3.16 -3.68 -19.42
CA LYS A 144 4.55 -3.80 -18.94
C LYS A 144 5.28 -5.03 -19.47
N ILE A 145 4.71 -6.22 -19.30
CA ILE A 145 5.39 -7.49 -19.64
C ILE A 145 5.12 -7.87 -21.10
N ALA A 146 6.18 -8.13 -21.86
CA ALA A 146 6.07 -8.39 -23.29
C ALA A 146 5.21 -9.62 -23.61
N GLY A 147 4.16 -9.43 -24.40
CA GLY A 147 3.23 -10.46 -24.85
C GLY A 147 2.17 -10.87 -23.84
N LEU A 148 2.15 -10.31 -22.62
CA LEU A 148 1.16 -10.67 -21.61
C LEU A 148 -0.21 -10.04 -21.93
N ASP A 149 -0.23 -8.80 -22.40
CA ASP A 149 -1.47 -8.12 -22.86
C ASP A 149 -2.10 -8.82 -24.05
N ASP A 150 -1.28 -9.32 -25.00
CA ASP A 150 -1.78 -10.10 -26.14
C ASP A 150 -2.43 -11.41 -25.69
N LEU A 151 -1.87 -12.06 -24.66
CA LEU A 151 -2.45 -13.25 -24.05
C LEU A 151 -3.80 -12.93 -23.41
N ALA A 152 -3.89 -11.84 -22.66
CA ALA A 152 -5.13 -11.35 -22.07
C ALA A 152 -6.19 -10.99 -23.13
N ALA A 153 -5.78 -10.34 -24.23
CA ALA A 153 -6.67 -10.01 -25.34
C ALA A 153 -7.22 -11.26 -26.05
N ARG A 154 -6.39 -12.30 -26.22
CA ARG A 154 -6.86 -13.61 -26.73
C ARG A 154 -7.88 -14.25 -25.79
N ALA A 155 -7.60 -14.21 -24.48
CA ALA A 155 -8.50 -14.75 -23.48
C ALA A 155 -9.87 -14.04 -23.46
N LYS A 156 -9.91 -12.71 -23.61
CA LYS A 156 -11.16 -11.93 -23.76
C LYS A 156 -12.01 -12.40 -24.95
N LYS A 157 -11.36 -12.82 -26.05
CA LYS A 157 -12.06 -13.29 -27.27
C LYS A 157 -12.51 -14.76 -27.16
N SER A 158 -11.69 -15.62 -26.55
CA SER A 158 -11.94 -17.07 -26.48
C SER A 158 -12.74 -17.49 -25.23
N GLY A 159 -12.86 -16.61 -24.22
CA GLY A 159 -13.44 -16.91 -22.92
C GLY A 159 -12.53 -17.75 -22.01
N ARG A 160 -11.29 -18.04 -22.42
CA ARG A 160 -10.35 -18.88 -21.66
C ARG A 160 -8.93 -18.30 -21.71
N PHE A 161 -8.30 -18.18 -20.54
CA PHE A 161 -6.89 -17.78 -20.42
C PHE A 161 -5.98 -19.02 -20.54
N ASP A 162 -5.00 -18.95 -21.44
CA ASP A 162 -4.02 -20.03 -21.65
C ASP A 162 -2.78 -19.80 -20.76
N TYR A 163 -2.77 -20.41 -19.58
CA TYR A 163 -1.65 -20.31 -18.64
C TYR A 163 -0.38 -21.03 -19.13
N ASP A 164 -0.50 -21.97 -20.06
CA ASP A 164 0.63 -22.74 -20.62
C ASP A 164 1.27 -22.04 -21.82
N ALA A 165 0.62 -21.01 -22.38
CA ALA A 165 1.18 -20.23 -23.48
C ALA A 165 2.53 -19.64 -23.13
N LYS A 166 3.52 -19.87 -23.98
CA LYS A 166 4.84 -19.24 -23.88
C LYS A 166 4.75 -17.80 -24.40
N ILE A 167 5.23 -16.86 -23.62
CA ILE A 167 5.33 -15.44 -23.98
C ILE A 167 6.77 -14.98 -23.78
N GLY A 168 7.28 -14.10 -24.66
CA GLY A 168 8.65 -13.62 -24.57
C GLY A 168 8.96 -12.77 -23.34
N GLY A 169 7.90 -12.31 -22.63
CA GLY A 169 8.02 -11.50 -21.43
C GLY A 169 8.18 -12.27 -20.13
N LEU A 170 7.87 -13.57 -20.09
CA LEU A 170 8.02 -14.43 -18.90
C LEU A 170 8.64 -15.75 -19.34
N GLU A 171 9.96 -15.86 -19.22
CA GLU A 171 10.73 -17.02 -19.59
C GLU A 171 11.32 -17.72 -18.37
N VAL A 172 10.93 -18.96 -18.16
CA VAL A 172 11.54 -19.83 -17.14
C VAL A 172 12.67 -20.60 -17.82
N THR A 173 13.92 -20.17 -17.61
CA THR A 173 15.11 -20.73 -18.28
C THR A 173 15.62 -22.01 -17.63
N ASP A 174 15.41 -22.16 -16.32
CA ASP A 174 15.62 -23.38 -15.55
C ASP A 174 14.62 -23.44 -14.38
N ARG A 175 14.66 -24.50 -13.56
CA ARG A 175 13.74 -24.71 -12.45
C ARG A 175 13.58 -23.49 -11.52
N TYR A 176 14.63 -22.69 -11.37
CA TYR A 176 14.68 -21.60 -10.40
C TYR A 176 14.88 -20.23 -11.03
N THR A 177 15.20 -20.13 -12.33
CA THR A 177 15.51 -18.87 -12.99
C THR A 177 14.33 -18.37 -13.80
N LEU A 178 13.87 -17.17 -13.45
CA LEU A 178 12.85 -16.41 -14.18
C LEU A 178 13.48 -15.20 -14.82
N GLN A 179 13.32 -15.07 -16.13
CA GLN A 179 13.64 -13.87 -16.88
C GLN A 179 12.36 -13.15 -17.27
N ILE A 180 12.28 -11.85 -16.95
CA ILE A 180 11.14 -10.98 -17.25
C ILE A 180 11.60 -9.92 -18.22
N ARG A 181 10.93 -9.79 -19.37
CA ARG A 181 11.20 -8.75 -20.38
C ARG A 181 10.03 -7.78 -20.43
N LEU A 182 10.35 -6.51 -20.28
CA LEU A 182 9.38 -5.42 -20.32
C LEU A 182 9.29 -4.82 -21.73
N ASN A 183 8.12 -4.33 -22.09
CA ASN A 183 7.88 -3.58 -23.34
C ASN A 183 8.71 -2.29 -23.40
N ARG A 184 8.91 -1.64 -22.23
CA ARG A 184 9.70 -0.40 -22.05
C ARG A 184 10.55 -0.51 -20.79
N ALA A 185 11.60 0.28 -20.70
CA ALA A 185 12.39 0.40 -19.48
C ALA A 185 11.52 0.89 -18.31
N ASP A 186 11.63 0.22 -17.16
CA ASP A 186 10.91 0.59 -15.93
C ASP A 186 11.74 0.19 -14.71
N PHE A 187 12.56 1.12 -14.19
CA PHE A 187 13.39 0.85 -13.00
C PHE A 187 12.58 0.62 -11.73
N ASN A 188 11.29 1.02 -11.72
CA ASN A 188 10.39 0.74 -10.60
C ASN A 188 9.83 -0.68 -10.60
N PHE A 189 10.07 -1.45 -11.66
CA PHE A 189 9.55 -2.81 -11.74
C PHE A 189 10.04 -3.71 -10.59
N SER A 190 11.21 -3.43 -10.00
CA SER A 190 11.67 -4.10 -8.79
C SER A 190 10.71 -3.94 -7.60
N HIS A 191 10.00 -2.82 -7.50
CA HIS A 191 8.96 -2.62 -6.48
C HIS A 191 7.73 -3.49 -6.75
N VAL A 192 7.37 -3.70 -8.02
CA VAL A 192 6.30 -4.65 -8.39
C VAL A 192 6.67 -6.08 -8.00
N LEU A 193 7.96 -6.46 -8.10
CA LEU A 193 8.46 -7.77 -7.67
C LEU A 193 8.51 -7.92 -6.13
N ALA A 194 8.38 -6.84 -5.39
CA ALA A 194 8.29 -6.80 -3.93
C ALA A 194 6.85 -6.61 -3.42
N PHE A 195 5.89 -6.46 -4.33
CA PHE A 195 4.49 -6.26 -3.96
C PHE A 195 3.94 -7.53 -3.28
N PRO A 196 3.40 -7.44 -2.05
CA PRO A 196 3.00 -8.61 -1.28
C PRO A 196 2.00 -9.51 -2.01
N LEU A 197 1.04 -8.92 -2.74
CA LEU A 197 0.05 -9.69 -3.51
C LEU A 197 0.66 -10.32 -4.78
N GLY A 198 1.88 -9.96 -5.17
CA GLY A 198 2.68 -10.64 -6.20
C GLY A 198 3.35 -11.93 -5.74
N GLY A 199 3.07 -12.40 -4.53
CA GLY A 199 3.56 -13.66 -3.99
C GLY A 199 3.14 -14.87 -4.83
N ALA A 200 4.00 -15.91 -4.83
CA ALA A 200 3.74 -17.11 -5.62
C ALA A 200 2.59 -17.93 -5.04
N VAL A 201 1.70 -18.39 -5.93
CA VAL A 201 0.64 -19.36 -5.63
C VAL A 201 0.94 -20.69 -6.33
N ALA A 202 0.58 -21.81 -5.69
CA ALA A 202 0.65 -23.12 -6.30
C ALA A 202 -0.53 -23.30 -7.28
N ARG A 203 -0.23 -23.57 -8.56
CA ARG A 203 -1.26 -23.75 -9.61
C ARG A 203 -2.26 -24.83 -9.23
N GLU A 204 -1.76 -25.94 -8.68
CA GLU A 204 -2.57 -27.09 -8.27
C GLU A 204 -3.62 -26.69 -7.21
N ALA A 205 -3.25 -25.82 -6.26
CA ALA A 205 -4.17 -25.35 -5.24
C ALA A 205 -5.25 -24.41 -5.84
N VAL A 206 -4.81 -23.49 -6.72
CA VAL A 206 -5.76 -22.58 -7.40
C VAL A 206 -6.76 -23.35 -8.26
N GLU A 207 -6.32 -24.36 -9.02
CA GLU A 207 -7.17 -25.15 -9.89
C GLU A 207 -8.10 -26.09 -9.08
N ALA A 208 -7.64 -26.65 -7.97
CA ALA A 208 -8.43 -27.55 -7.14
C ALA A 208 -9.52 -26.85 -6.34
N TYR A 209 -9.20 -25.67 -5.78
CA TYR A 209 -10.12 -24.96 -4.90
C TYR A 209 -10.98 -23.92 -5.65
N GLY A 210 -10.58 -23.46 -6.83
CA GLY A 210 -11.34 -22.50 -7.62
C GLY A 210 -11.78 -21.27 -6.81
N GLU A 211 -13.10 -21.03 -6.73
CA GLU A 211 -13.65 -19.90 -5.95
C GLU A 211 -13.44 -20.06 -4.43
N ASP A 212 -13.44 -21.30 -3.91
CA ASP A 212 -13.20 -21.58 -2.49
C ASP A 212 -11.74 -21.26 -2.10
N GLY A 213 -10.82 -21.19 -3.07
CA GLY A 213 -9.43 -20.75 -2.88
C GLY A 213 -9.31 -19.37 -2.23
N ASN A 214 -10.34 -18.53 -2.39
CA ASN A 214 -10.40 -17.23 -1.70
C ASN A 214 -10.49 -17.34 -0.16
N ALA A 215 -10.89 -18.49 0.37
CA ALA A 215 -10.90 -18.81 1.80
C ALA A 215 -9.91 -19.91 2.18
N HIS A 216 -9.11 -20.40 1.23
CA HIS A 216 -8.14 -21.50 1.41
C HIS A 216 -6.76 -21.15 0.82
N PRO A 217 -6.07 -20.15 1.38
CA PRO A 217 -4.78 -19.71 0.87
C PRO A 217 -3.67 -20.71 1.21
N VAL A 218 -2.90 -21.13 0.21
CA VAL A 218 -1.74 -22.04 0.34
C VAL A 218 -0.49 -21.32 -0.18
N GLY A 219 0.39 -20.89 0.71
CA GLY A 219 1.58 -20.11 0.39
C GLY A 219 2.87 -20.67 1.00
N THR A 220 3.96 -19.93 0.80
CA THR A 220 5.31 -20.25 1.30
C THR A 220 5.72 -19.41 2.50
N GLY A 221 4.83 -18.50 2.93
CA GLY A 221 5.09 -17.50 3.96
C GLY A 221 5.24 -18.06 5.36
N ALA A 222 5.52 -17.17 6.30
CA ALA A 222 5.80 -17.52 7.69
C ALA A 222 4.58 -18.04 8.45
N TYR A 223 3.39 -17.75 7.95
CA TYR A 223 2.12 -18.21 8.53
C TYR A 223 1.28 -18.96 7.51
N ARG A 224 0.34 -19.77 8.02
CA ARG A 224 -0.74 -20.39 7.27
C ARG A 224 -2.07 -20.12 7.96
N LEU A 225 -3.16 -20.17 7.20
CA LEU A 225 -4.50 -20.03 7.76
C LEU A 225 -4.86 -21.27 8.59
N LYS A 226 -5.19 -21.06 9.86
CA LYS A 226 -5.65 -22.12 10.77
C LYS A 226 -7.16 -22.22 10.84
N SER A 227 -7.82 -21.06 10.98
CA SER A 227 -9.28 -20.98 10.96
C SER A 227 -9.74 -19.60 10.47
N TYR A 228 -10.91 -19.60 9.87
CA TYR A 228 -11.51 -18.40 9.27
C TYR A 228 -13.01 -18.39 9.46
N VAL A 229 -13.50 -17.35 10.13
CA VAL A 229 -14.92 -17.01 10.22
C VAL A 229 -15.06 -15.63 9.60
N ARG A 230 -15.61 -15.60 8.39
CA ARG A 230 -15.72 -14.39 7.56
C ARG A 230 -16.31 -13.22 8.35
N SER A 231 -15.69 -12.05 8.22
CA SER A 231 -16.10 -10.81 8.89
C SER A 231 -16.13 -10.88 10.43
N SER A 232 -15.46 -11.86 11.03
CA SER A 232 -15.49 -12.05 12.49
C SER A 232 -14.11 -12.37 13.05
N LYS A 233 -13.50 -13.50 12.64
CA LYS A 233 -12.23 -13.95 13.23
C LYS A 233 -11.37 -14.69 12.21
N ILE A 234 -10.07 -14.32 12.17
CA ILE A 234 -9.03 -15.00 11.40
C ILE A 234 -7.99 -15.49 12.40
N VAL A 235 -7.57 -16.73 12.29
CA VAL A 235 -6.48 -17.29 13.08
C VAL A 235 -5.40 -17.80 12.14
N LEU A 236 -4.21 -17.22 12.25
CA LEU A 236 -3.02 -17.67 11.57
C LEU A 236 -2.14 -18.45 12.55
N GLU A 237 -1.50 -19.50 12.08
CA GLU A 237 -0.47 -20.23 12.84
C GLU A 237 0.85 -20.25 12.09
N ALA A 238 1.96 -20.29 12.82
CA ALA A 238 3.28 -20.39 12.22
C ALA A 238 3.35 -21.60 11.29
N ASN A 239 3.83 -21.37 10.06
CA ASN A 239 3.99 -22.42 9.06
C ASN A 239 5.20 -23.30 9.42
N PRO A 240 5.02 -24.59 9.76
CA PRO A 240 6.12 -25.46 10.16
C PRO A 240 7.13 -25.74 9.04
N LEU A 241 6.74 -25.48 7.78
CA LEU A 241 7.63 -25.62 6.61
C LEU A 241 8.29 -24.30 6.20
N TYR A 242 8.05 -23.22 6.94
CA TYR A 242 8.70 -21.96 6.64
C TYR A 242 10.21 -22.06 6.78
N ARG A 243 10.93 -21.52 5.80
CA ARG A 243 12.39 -21.58 5.70
C ARG A 243 13.17 -20.95 6.87
N GLY A 244 12.45 -20.19 7.72
CA GLY A 244 13.08 -19.34 8.72
C GLY A 244 13.83 -18.15 8.07
N LYS A 245 13.62 -16.97 8.60
CA LYS A 245 14.37 -15.77 8.22
C LYS A 245 15.04 -15.23 9.47
N THR A 246 16.35 -15.03 9.42
CA THR A 246 17.06 -14.37 10.52
C THR A 246 16.66 -12.91 10.58
N TRP A 247 16.32 -12.43 11.78
CA TRP A 247 16.13 -11.03 12.05
C TRP A 247 17.50 -10.34 12.01
N ASP A 248 17.84 -9.74 10.89
CA ASP A 248 19.12 -9.07 10.64
C ASP A 248 18.87 -7.79 9.81
N PHE A 249 18.35 -6.76 10.49
CA PHE A 249 18.07 -5.45 9.92
C PHE A 249 19.02 -4.43 10.54
N ALA A 250 19.47 -3.47 9.75
CA ALA A 250 20.33 -2.40 10.22
C ALA A 250 19.50 -1.29 10.87
N ALA A 251 19.90 -0.86 12.08
CA ALA A 251 19.34 0.34 12.68
C ALA A 251 19.70 1.56 11.84
N ASP A 252 18.79 2.52 11.77
CA ASP A 252 19.19 3.89 11.49
C ASP A 252 19.87 4.52 12.75
N ASP A 253 20.22 5.80 12.70
CA ASP A 253 20.95 6.47 13.79
C ASP A 253 20.09 6.73 15.05
N SER A 254 18.83 6.26 15.09
CA SER A 254 17.97 6.48 16.25
C SER A 254 18.37 5.60 17.45
N PRO A 255 18.38 6.13 18.69
CA PRO A 255 18.62 5.31 19.87
C PRO A 255 17.62 4.18 20.05
N ALA A 256 16.36 4.38 19.63
CA ALA A 256 15.29 3.39 19.71
C ALA A 256 15.57 2.20 18.77
N ASP A 257 16.01 2.44 17.54
CA ASP A 257 16.29 1.38 16.58
C ASP A 257 17.57 0.62 16.95
N ARG A 258 18.60 1.31 17.51
CA ARG A 258 19.78 0.60 18.07
C ARG A 258 19.42 -0.35 19.21
N ALA A 259 18.55 0.08 20.15
CA ALA A 259 18.08 -0.79 21.23
C ALA A 259 17.24 -1.98 20.68
N LEU A 260 16.45 -1.72 19.66
CA LEU A 260 15.66 -2.74 18.98
C LEU A 260 16.55 -3.79 18.30
N VAL A 261 17.55 -3.36 17.53
CA VAL A 261 18.52 -4.26 16.89
C VAL A 261 19.26 -5.08 17.93
N ALA A 262 19.76 -4.47 19.01
CA ALA A 262 20.45 -5.16 20.08
C ALA A 262 19.61 -6.31 20.69
N ARG A 263 18.29 -6.14 20.74
CA ARG A 263 17.34 -7.13 21.29
C ARG A 263 16.97 -8.23 20.29
N MET A 264 16.82 -7.90 19.00
CA MET A 264 16.18 -8.77 18.02
C MET A 264 17.16 -9.47 17.08
N LYS A 265 18.37 -8.94 16.90
CA LYS A 265 19.35 -9.44 15.94
C LYS A 265 19.68 -10.94 16.16
N GLY A 266 19.70 -11.68 15.08
CA GLY A 266 20.06 -13.11 15.08
C GLY A 266 18.89 -14.06 15.41
N ARG A 267 17.72 -13.54 15.79
CA ARG A 267 16.55 -14.39 16.09
C ARG A 267 15.93 -14.94 14.79
N ILE A 268 15.41 -16.15 14.85
CA ILE A 268 14.77 -16.80 13.70
C ILE A 268 13.26 -16.53 13.73
N LEU A 269 12.74 -15.97 12.65
CA LEU A 269 11.33 -15.61 12.46
C LEU A 269 10.51 -16.79 11.90
N PRO A 270 9.20 -16.89 12.19
CA PRO A 270 8.45 -16.00 13.07
C PRO A 270 8.67 -16.33 14.56
N LEU A 271 8.60 -15.33 15.43
CA LEU A 271 8.72 -15.49 16.89
C LEU A 271 7.38 -15.71 17.58
N ILE A 272 6.29 -15.45 16.88
CA ILE A 272 4.90 -15.60 17.34
C ILE A 272 4.34 -16.86 16.70
N GLY A 273 3.77 -17.74 17.53
CA GLY A 273 3.22 -19.02 17.07
C GLY A 273 1.82 -18.90 16.49
N THR A 274 1.04 -17.97 16.99
CA THR A 274 -0.36 -17.77 16.56
C THR A 274 -0.67 -16.28 16.50
N VAL A 275 -1.35 -15.85 15.44
CA VAL A 275 -1.93 -14.50 15.33
C VAL A 275 -3.45 -14.63 15.28
N GLU A 276 -4.13 -14.08 16.28
CA GLU A 276 -5.60 -14.00 16.35
C GLU A 276 -6.03 -12.60 15.95
N ILE A 277 -6.84 -12.50 14.90
CA ILE A 277 -7.37 -11.25 14.36
C ILE A 277 -8.86 -11.25 14.56
N SER A 278 -9.39 -10.28 15.30
CA SER A 278 -10.83 -10.08 15.50
C SER A 278 -11.30 -8.85 14.70
N VAL A 279 -12.42 -8.97 13.99
CA VAL A 279 -13.01 -7.83 13.29
C VAL A 279 -13.87 -7.05 14.30
N MET A 280 -13.55 -5.77 14.50
CA MET A 280 -14.26 -4.84 15.39
C MET A 280 -14.36 -3.47 14.72
N ASP A 281 -15.50 -3.11 14.19
CA ASP A 281 -15.69 -1.90 13.39
C ASP A 281 -15.63 -0.63 14.26
N GLU A 282 -16.17 -0.68 15.49
CA GLU A 282 -16.28 0.48 16.37
C GLU A 282 -14.97 0.77 17.12
N SER A 283 -14.42 1.96 16.92
CA SER A 283 -13.16 2.40 17.56
C SER A 283 -13.22 2.39 19.09
N GLN A 284 -14.37 2.75 19.67
CA GLN A 284 -14.56 2.69 21.12
C GLN A 284 -14.44 1.26 21.66
N SER A 285 -15.00 0.29 20.95
CA SER A 285 -14.90 -1.14 21.32
C SER A 285 -13.46 -1.63 21.26
N ARG A 286 -12.73 -1.26 20.20
CA ARG A 286 -11.30 -1.59 20.08
C ARG A 286 -10.47 -0.96 21.19
N TRP A 287 -10.73 0.32 21.49
CA TRP A 287 -10.07 1.00 22.59
C TRP A 287 -10.26 0.30 23.94
N LEU A 288 -11.50 -0.10 24.26
CA LEU A 288 -11.80 -0.82 25.50
C LEU A 288 -11.16 -2.22 25.52
N ALA A 289 -11.16 -2.94 24.40
CA ALA A 289 -10.49 -4.23 24.27
C ALA A 289 -8.97 -4.10 24.51
N PHE A 290 -8.35 -3.05 23.97
CA PHE A 290 -6.92 -2.76 24.17
C PHE A 290 -6.63 -2.42 25.66
N LEU A 291 -7.40 -1.54 26.27
CA LEU A 291 -7.23 -1.20 27.68
C LEU A 291 -7.46 -2.38 28.63
N GLY A 292 -8.41 -3.26 28.29
CA GLY A 292 -8.70 -4.50 29.01
C GLY A 292 -7.70 -5.62 28.73
N GLY A 293 -6.69 -5.38 27.88
CA GLY A 293 -5.67 -6.34 27.51
C GLY A 293 -6.19 -7.51 26.69
N GLN A 294 -7.33 -7.37 26.02
CA GLN A 294 -7.86 -8.38 25.10
C GLN A 294 -7.14 -8.34 23.74
N THR A 295 -6.53 -7.20 23.41
CA THR A 295 -5.68 -7.01 22.24
C THR A 295 -4.31 -6.49 22.64
N ASP A 296 -3.28 -6.86 21.87
CA ASP A 296 -1.87 -6.58 22.15
C ASP A 296 -1.37 -5.36 21.37
N ILE A 297 -1.95 -5.12 20.21
CA ILE A 297 -1.66 -3.99 19.34
C ILE A 297 -2.99 -3.40 18.88
N GLU A 298 -3.08 -2.08 18.90
CA GLU A 298 -4.23 -1.38 18.36
C GLU A 298 -3.82 -0.36 17.30
N TYR A 299 -4.45 -0.47 16.15
CA TYR A 299 -4.19 0.35 14.97
C TYR A 299 -5.27 1.42 14.77
N GLN A 300 -4.91 2.59 14.26
CA GLN A 300 -5.85 3.56 13.67
C GLN A 300 -6.98 4.05 14.60
N LEU A 301 -6.64 4.50 15.81
CA LEU A 301 -7.57 5.21 16.71
C LEU A 301 -7.45 6.75 16.56
N SER A 302 -7.36 7.25 15.32
CA SER A 302 -7.13 8.70 15.07
C SER A 302 -8.29 9.56 15.57
N ASP A 303 -9.51 9.05 15.52
CA ASP A 303 -10.73 9.68 16.05
C ASP A 303 -10.73 9.77 17.57
N LEU A 304 -10.07 8.85 18.26
CA LEU A 304 -9.90 8.83 19.70
C LEU A 304 -8.55 9.38 20.18
N ALA A 305 -7.73 9.94 19.29
CA ALA A 305 -6.39 10.41 19.61
C ALA A 305 -6.35 11.35 20.82
N GLY A 306 -7.33 12.25 20.97
CA GLY A 306 -7.45 13.14 22.14
C GLY A 306 -7.65 12.44 23.48
N ILE A 307 -8.04 11.16 23.50
CA ILE A 307 -8.16 10.37 24.72
C ILE A 307 -6.80 9.97 25.25
N PHE A 308 -5.92 9.44 24.38
CA PHE A 308 -4.64 8.85 24.80
C PHE A 308 -3.42 9.74 24.50
N MET A 309 -3.58 10.78 23.68
CA MET A 309 -2.47 11.62 23.20
C MET A 309 -2.56 13.04 23.76
N ALA A 310 -1.40 13.58 24.13
CA ALA A 310 -1.23 14.98 24.50
C ALA A 310 -1.17 15.89 23.24
N PRO A 311 -1.38 17.21 23.36
CA PRO A 311 -1.34 18.14 22.22
C PRO A 311 -0.01 18.16 21.43
N ASP A 312 1.09 17.80 22.06
CA ASP A 312 2.41 17.68 21.44
C ASP A 312 2.60 16.39 20.64
N GLY A 313 1.60 15.50 20.62
CA GLY A 313 1.65 14.23 19.90
C GLY A 313 2.30 13.09 20.68
N THR A 314 2.64 13.28 21.96
CA THR A 314 3.13 12.24 22.84
C THR A 314 2.00 11.50 23.55
N LEU A 315 2.29 10.30 24.07
CA LEU A 315 1.33 9.54 24.88
C LEU A 315 1.13 10.25 26.22
N LYS A 316 -0.12 10.35 26.67
CA LYS A 316 -0.44 10.93 27.98
C LYS A 316 0.20 10.13 29.12
N PRO A 317 0.61 10.80 30.24
CA PRO A 317 1.33 10.17 31.34
C PRO A 317 0.61 8.95 31.95
N GLU A 318 -0.71 8.99 32.08
CA GLU A 318 -1.51 7.89 32.65
C GLU A 318 -1.44 6.58 31.86
N PHE A 319 -1.14 6.64 30.55
CA PHE A 319 -0.94 5.45 29.71
C PHE A 319 0.56 5.06 29.65
N ALA A 320 1.45 6.05 29.58
CA ALA A 320 2.89 5.83 29.61
C ALA A 320 3.33 5.13 30.93
N GLN A 321 2.75 5.50 32.07
CA GLN A 321 3.00 4.88 33.39
C GLN A 321 2.55 3.41 33.45
N LYS A 322 1.59 3.00 32.62
CA LYS A 322 1.19 1.60 32.45
C LYS A 322 2.14 0.84 31.49
N GLY A 323 3.17 1.50 30.99
CA GLY A 323 4.12 0.93 30.02
C GLY A 323 3.59 0.81 28.60
N ILE A 324 2.38 1.33 28.32
CA ILE A 324 1.85 1.40 26.95
C ILE A 324 2.81 2.23 26.09
N LYS A 325 3.04 1.78 24.87
CA LYS A 325 3.92 2.45 23.90
C LYS A 325 3.09 3.01 22.75
N LEU A 326 3.55 4.13 22.19
CA LEU A 326 2.98 4.75 21.00
C LEU A 326 4.04 4.74 19.90
N ASP A 327 3.78 4.05 18.79
CA ASP A 327 4.47 4.24 17.52
C ASP A 327 3.66 5.20 16.67
N ARG A 328 4.27 6.36 16.32
CA ARG A 328 3.62 7.42 15.57
C ARG A 328 4.45 7.79 14.36
N SER A 329 3.90 7.61 13.18
CA SER A 329 4.57 7.89 11.90
C SER A 329 3.61 8.61 10.95
N VAL A 330 4.17 9.34 9.98
CA VAL A 330 3.37 9.83 8.85
C VAL A 330 3.15 8.67 7.89
N ASP A 331 1.90 8.40 7.52
CA ASP A 331 1.60 7.41 6.49
C ASP A 331 2.13 7.89 5.12
N PRO A 332 2.66 7.00 4.29
CA PRO A 332 3.00 7.29 2.91
C PRO A 332 1.71 7.45 2.07
N GLU A 333 0.94 8.45 2.40
CA GLU A 333 -0.37 8.75 1.84
C GLU A 333 -0.47 10.24 1.51
N ILE A 334 -1.19 10.53 0.45
CA ILE A 334 -1.58 11.88 0.09
C ILE A 334 -3.10 12.00 0.01
N THR A 335 -3.68 12.89 0.80
CA THR A 335 -5.08 13.33 0.64
C THR A 335 -5.11 14.57 -0.25
N TYR A 336 -5.96 14.55 -1.25
CA TYR A 336 -6.12 15.66 -2.21
C TYR A 336 -7.56 15.78 -2.66
N THR A 337 -7.93 16.96 -3.17
CA THR A 337 -9.18 17.15 -3.90
C THR A 337 -8.83 17.42 -5.37
N TYR A 338 -9.38 16.62 -6.27
CA TYR A 338 -9.14 16.79 -7.70
C TYR A 338 -10.26 17.55 -8.39
N PHE A 339 -9.90 18.20 -9.49
CA PHE A 339 -10.80 18.77 -10.47
C PHE A 339 -10.74 17.91 -11.74
N ASN A 340 -11.89 17.44 -12.20
CA ASN A 340 -11.96 16.76 -13.50
C ASN A 340 -11.70 17.76 -14.63
N THR A 341 -10.71 17.48 -15.46
CA THR A 341 -10.25 18.42 -16.49
C THR A 341 -10.95 18.27 -17.83
N LEU A 342 -11.86 17.30 -18.01
CA LEU A 342 -12.66 17.19 -19.23
C LEU A 342 -13.60 18.39 -19.36
N GLU A 343 -13.71 18.98 -20.55
CA GLU A 343 -14.58 20.12 -20.82
C GLU A 343 -16.06 19.81 -20.67
N THR A 344 -16.42 18.53 -20.85
CA THR A 344 -17.78 18.03 -20.68
C THR A 344 -17.80 16.74 -19.86
N ILE A 345 -18.82 16.59 -19.02
CA ILE A 345 -19.08 15.37 -18.25
C ILE A 345 -20.51 14.93 -18.55
N GLY A 346 -20.68 13.72 -19.11
CA GLY A 346 -22.00 13.21 -19.49
C GLY A 346 -22.75 14.13 -20.46
N GLY A 347 -22.05 14.75 -21.41
CA GLY A 347 -22.61 15.68 -22.40
C GLY A 347 -22.92 17.09 -21.84
N LYS A 348 -22.68 17.35 -20.55
CA LYS A 348 -22.90 18.65 -19.92
C LYS A 348 -21.57 19.38 -19.74
N ARG A 349 -21.60 20.71 -19.92
CA ARG A 349 -20.44 21.59 -19.70
C ARG A 349 -19.88 21.39 -18.27
N ASN A 350 -18.57 21.25 -18.18
CA ASN A 350 -17.86 21.21 -16.90
C ASN A 350 -17.24 22.59 -16.60
N PRO A 351 -17.72 23.31 -15.58
CA PRO A 351 -17.18 24.61 -15.22
C PRO A 351 -15.70 24.62 -14.91
N VAL A 352 -15.18 23.57 -14.31
CA VAL A 352 -13.76 23.45 -13.93
C VAL A 352 -12.90 22.74 -14.99
N GLY A 353 -13.52 22.20 -16.05
CA GLY A 353 -12.81 21.46 -17.11
C GLY A 353 -12.14 22.37 -18.14
N GLY A 354 -11.11 21.85 -18.80
CA GLY A 354 -10.31 22.56 -19.80
C GLY A 354 -9.15 23.36 -19.21
N PHE A 355 -8.33 23.93 -20.11
CA PHE A 355 -7.06 24.60 -19.75
C PHE A 355 -6.99 26.06 -20.19
N SER A 356 -8.13 26.69 -20.47
CA SER A 356 -8.14 28.13 -20.69
C SER A 356 -7.76 28.86 -19.40
N LYS A 357 -7.27 30.10 -19.53
CA LYS A 357 -6.84 30.92 -18.37
C LYS A 357 -7.96 31.13 -17.36
N GLU A 358 -9.19 31.26 -17.83
CA GLU A 358 -10.39 31.41 -17.00
C GLU A 358 -10.65 30.16 -16.19
N LYS A 359 -10.54 28.96 -16.81
CA LYS A 359 -10.75 27.69 -16.14
C LYS A 359 -9.69 27.41 -15.08
N ILE A 360 -8.43 27.66 -15.40
CA ILE A 360 -7.33 27.57 -14.44
C ILE A 360 -7.54 28.57 -13.30
N ALA A 361 -7.95 29.80 -13.59
CA ALA A 361 -8.24 30.83 -12.59
C ALA A 361 -9.36 30.38 -11.62
N LEU A 362 -10.41 29.75 -12.14
CA LEU A 362 -11.49 29.20 -11.29
C LEU A 362 -10.97 28.12 -10.34
N ARG A 363 -10.26 27.11 -10.86
CA ARG A 363 -9.65 26.05 -10.01
C ARG A 363 -8.70 26.64 -8.97
N ARG A 364 -7.85 27.60 -9.40
CA ARG A 364 -6.90 28.31 -8.54
C ARG A 364 -7.61 29.10 -7.43
N ALA A 365 -8.68 29.80 -7.74
CA ALA A 365 -9.46 30.54 -6.76
C ALA A 365 -10.14 29.62 -5.74
N ILE A 366 -10.69 28.48 -6.18
CA ILE A 366 -11.24 27.46 -5.28
C ILE A 366 -10.14 26.91 -4.35
N ALA A 367 -8.97 26.60 -4.89
CA ALA A 367 -7.84 26.10 -4.09
C ALA A 367 -7.35 27.15 -3.06
N MET A 368 -7.29 28.43 -3.44
CA MET A 368 -6.90 29.53 -2.55
C MET A 368 -7.96 29.84 -1.47
N ALA A 369 -9.22 29.49 -1.70
CA ALA A 369 -10.29 29.67 -0.72
C ALA A 369 -10.39 28.50 0.29
N TYR A 370 -9.79 27.34 0.01
CA TYR A 370 -9.86 26.17 0.87
C TYR A 370 -8.80 26.22 1.96
N LYS A 371 -9.26 26.29 3.24
CA LYS A 371 -8.36 26.42 4.39
C LYS A 371 -7.88 25.07 4.91
N ILE A 372 -6.80 24.56 4.32
CA ILE A 372 -6.21 23.25 4.64
C ILE A 372 -5.84 23.13 6.12
N ASP A 373 -5.37 24.21 6.76
CA ASP A 373 -5.00 24.20 8.17
C ASP A 373 -6.20 23.92 9.09
N ASP A 374 -7.43 24.33 8.71
CA ASP A 374 -8.65 23.96 9.43
C ASP A 374 -8.99 22.46 9.23
N GLN A 375 -8.75 21.92 8.03
CA GLN A 375 -8.87 20.48 7.80
C GLN A 375 -7.94 19.70 8.73
N VAL A 376 -6.67 20.06 8.78
CA VAL A 376 -5.67 19.38 9.63
C VAL A 376 -6.01 19.52 11.12
N ARG A 377 -6.27 20.77 11.57
CA ARG A 377 -6.46 21.07 12.99
C ARG A 377 -7.79 20.58 13.53
N ILE A 378 -8.88 20.81 12.77
CA ILE A 378 -10.25 20.57 13.26
C ILE A 378 -10.74 19.19 12.86
N ILE A 379 -10.71 18.87 11.56
CA ILE A 379 -11.31 17.62 11.05
C ILE A 379 -10.42 16.43 11.36
N ARG A 380 -9.09 16.60 11.16
CA ARG A 380 -8.10 15.57 11.50
C ARG A 380 -7.65 15.59 12.96
N ASN A 381 -8.16 16.49 13.80
CA ASN A 381 -7.74 16.63 15.21
C ASN A 381 -6.21 16.74 15.38
N GLY A 382 -5.52 17.41 14.45
CA GLY A 382 -4.06 17.47 14.43
C GLY A 382 -3.35 16.15 14.01
N GLN A 383 -4.11 15.13 13.58
CA GLN A 383 -3.56 13.83 13.18
C GLN A 383 -3.20 13.78 11.69
N ALA A 384 -2.61 14.87 11.18
CA ALA A 384 -2.09 14.94 9.82
C ALA A 384 -1.02 16.05 9.71
N VAL A 385 -0.18 15.96 8.70
CA VAL A 385 0.72 17.03 8.27
C VAL A 385 0.22 17.62 6.95
N ARG A 386 0.29 18.95 6.83
CA ARG A 386 -0.10 19.63 5.59
C ARG A 386 0.81 19.21 4.44
N ALA A 387 0.24 18.74 3.35
CA ALA A 387 0.96 18.38 2.14
C ALA A 387 1.37 19.65 1.36
N GLN A 388 2.63 19.71 0.96
CA GLN A 388 3.19 20.75 0.10
C GLN A 388 3.59 20.19 -1.28
N PHE A 389 3.82 18.89 -1.35
CA PHE A 389 4.33 18.17 -2.51
C PHE A 389 3.46 16.92 -2.77
N PRO A 390 3.21 16.54 -4.02
CA PRO A 390 2.33 15.40 -4.31
C PRO A 390 2.89 14.03 -3.89
N ILE A 391 4.19 13.93 -3.61
CA ILE A 391 4.80 12.73 -3.05
C ILE A 391 4.90 12.93 -1.53
N PRO A 392 4.31 12.05 -0.70
CA PRO A 392 4.27 12.22 0.76
C PRO A 392 5.64 11.99 1.43
N PRO A 393 5.83 12.46 2.67
CA PRO A 393 7.02 12.18 3.45
C PRO A 393 7.29 10.67 3.58
N GLY A 394 8.57 10.27 3.60
CA GLY A 394 9.00 8.89 3.74
C GLY A 394 8.98 8.07 2.44
N VAL A 395 8.55 8.66 1.33
CA VAL A 395 8.56 8.06 -0.01
C VAL A 395 9.73 8.61 -0.81
N ALA A 396 10.44 7.74 -1.54
CA ALA A 396 11.54 8.13 -2.41
C ALA A 396 11.06 9.17 -3.44
N GLY A 397 11.83 10.24 -3.61
CA GLY A 397 11.45 11.36 -4.46
C GLY A 397 10.67 12.48 -3.76
N HIS A 398 10.31 12.33 -2.47
CA HIS A 398 9.75 13.43 -1.67
C HIS A 398 10.73 14.60 -1.58
N ASP A 399 10.23 15.83 -1.74
CA ASP A 399 11.02 17.03 -1.56
C ASP A 399 10.53 17.84 -0.34
N PRO A 400 11.21 17.76 0.82
CA PRO A 400 10.81 18.47 2.04
C PRO A 400 10.95 19.99 1.92
N ASN A 401 11.70 20.47 0.92
CA ASN A 401 11.93 21.90 0.68
C ASN A 401 10.95 22.51 -0.32
N TYR A 402 10.15 21.69 -1.00
CA TYR A 402 9.14 22.20 -1.93
C TYR A 402 8.07 22.98 -1.16
N ARG A 403 7.70 24.12 -1.71
CA ARG A 403 6.57 24.94 -1.20
C ARG A 403 5.61 25.20 -2.34
N SER A 404 4.34 24.90 -2.09
CA SER A 404 3.27 25.20 -3.02
C SER A 404 3.13 26.71 -3.19
N GLY A 405 2.99 27.16 -4.43
CA GLY A 405 2.72 28.55 -4.79
C GLY A 405 1.26 28.95 -4.66
N ILE A 406 0.38 28.06 -4.13
CA ILE A 406 -1.05 28.33 -3.92
C ILE A 406 -1.31 28.63 -2.43
N PRO A 407 -1.34 29.91 -2.00
CA PRO A 407 -1.62 30.27 -0.62
C PRO A 407 -3.10 30.13 -0.30
N PHE A 408 -3.44 30.02 0.98
CA PHE A 408 -4.80 30.33 1.44
C PHE A 408 -4.98 31.86 1.45
N ASP A 409 -5.73 32.38 0.51
CA ASP A 409 -6.04 33.81 0.40
C ASP A 409 -7.38 34.03 -0.34
N PRO A 410 -8.51 34.05 0.38
CA PRO A 410 -9.83 34.31 -0.23
C PRO A 410 -9.95 35.67 -0.87
N ARG A 411 -9.17 36.69 -0.44
CA ARG A 411 -9.19 38.03 -1.07
C ARG A 411 -8.57 38.00 -2.46
N LEU A 412 -7.39 37.39 -2.56
CA LEU A 412 -6.71 37.19 -3.84
C LEU A 412 -7.53 36.26 -4.76
N ALA A 413 -8.18 35.23 -4.22
CA ALA A 413 -9.09 34.37 -4.97
C ALA A 413 -10.24 35.15 -5.59
N ASN A 414 -10.90 36.07 -4.82
CA ASN A 414 -11.94 36.95 -5.33
C ASN A 414 -11.40 37.87 -6.44
N ALA A 415 -10.28 38.54 -6.22
CA ALA A 415 -9.65 39.41 -7.21
C ALA A 415 -9.30 38.67 -8.52
N LEU A 416 -8.85 37.41 -8.38
CA LEU A 416 -8.56 36.52 -9.51
C LEU A 416 -9.83 36.23 -10.32
N LEU A 417 -10.93 35.90 -9.67
CA LEU A 417 -12.21 35.62 -10.32
C LEU A 417 -12.76 36.89 -11.02
N ASP A 418 -12.66 38.05 -10.35
CA ASP A 418 -13.09 39.34 -10.96
C ASP A 418 -12.29 39.65 -12.23
N ARG A 419 -10.96 39.45 -12.19
CA ARG A 419 -10.06 39.66 -13.34
C ARG A 419 -10.42 38.80 -14.54
N PHE A 420 -10.90 37.58 -14.31
CA PHE A 420 -11.23 36.61 -15.36
C PHE A 420 -12.74 36.59 -15.69
N GLY A 421 -13.50 37.62 -15.28
CA GLY A 421 -14.86 37.84 -15.72
C GLY A 421 -15.94 37.04 -15.00
N TYR A 422 -15.63 36.40 -13.88
CA TYR A 422 -16.61 35.71 -13.03
C TYR A 422 -17.35 36.76 -12.18
N ARG A 423 -18.38 37.37 -12.70
CA ARG A 423 -19.08 38.47 -12.05
C ARG A 423 -20.12 37.97 -11.04
N ARG A 424 -20.28 38.70 -9.92
CA ARG A 424 -21.32 38.40 -8.92
C ARG A 424 -22.67 38.90 -9.42
N GLY A 425 -23.70 38.07 -9.29
CA GLY A 425 -25.08 38.44 -9.50
C GLY A 425 -25.72 39.12 -8.26
N PRO A 426 -26.99 39.53 -8.38
CA PRO A 426 -27.74 40.12 -7.26
C PRO A 426 -27.88 39.16 -6.04
N ASP A 427 -27.84 37.87 -6.26
CA ASP A 427 -27.91 36.83 -5.24
C ASP A 427 -26.57 36.58 -4.51
N GLY A 428 -25.53 37.36 -4.86
CA GLY A 428 -24.20 37.26 -4.29
C GLY A 428 -23.32 36.16 -4.88
N TYR A 429 -23.86 35.31 -5.74
CA TYR A 429 -23.11 34.25 -6.41
C TYR A 429 -22.56 34.70 -7.77
N ARG A 430 -21.47 34.05 -8.18
CA ARG A 430 -20.80 34.33 -9.44
C ARG A 430 -21.42 33.55 -10.61
N ALA A 431 -21.42 34.19 -11.77
CA ALA A 431 -21.68 33.55 -13.06
C ALA A 431 -20.37 33.24 -13.79
N LEU A 432 -20.42 32.33 -14.77
CA LEU A 432 -19.34 32.11 -15.73
C LEU A 432 -19.10 33.38 -16.57
N PRO A 433 -17.94 33.57 -17.22
CA PRO A 433 -17.62 34.74 -18.01
C PRO A 433 -18.63 35.06 -19.15
N ASP A 434 -19.34 34.02 -19.62
CA ASP A 434 -20.41 34.15 -20.62
C ASP A 434 -21.80 34.49 -20.02
N GLY A 435 -21.87 34.67 -18.70
CA GLY A 435 -23.12 34.97 -17.99
C GLY A 435 -23.93 33.76 -17.58
N SER A 436 -23.58 32.56 -17.98
CA SER A 436 -24.27 31.32 -17.57
C SER A 436 -24.00 30.97 -16.09
N PRO A 437 -24.92 30.22 -15.43
CA PRO A 437 -24.77 29.85 -14.01
C PRO A 437 -23.48 29.10 -13.72
N LEU A 438 -22.76 29.53 -12.66
CA LEU A 438 -21.61 28.79 -12.12
C LEU A 438 -22.04 27.95 -10.92
N VAL A 439 -22.04 26.65 -11.11
CA VAL A 439 -22.35 25.67 -10.06
C VAL A 439 -21.28 24.57 -10.04
N ILE A 440 -20.65 24.38 -8.90
CA ILE A 440 -19.68 23.29 -8.68
C ILE A 440 -20.39 22.11 -8.04
N ARG A 441 -20.32 20.96 -8.68
CA ARG A 441 -20.82 19.70 -8.12
C ARG A 441 -19.67 18.97 -7.44
N TYR A 442 -19.79 18.82 -6.13
CA TYR A 442 -18.84 18.12 -5.29
C TYR A 442 -19.44 16.79 -4.82
N SER A 443 -18.73 15.69 -5.07
CA SER A 443 -19.20 14.34 -4.71
C SER A 443 -18.57 13.89 -3.40
N SER A 444 -19.38 13.30 -2.51
CA SER A 444 -18.98 12.92 -1.16
C SER A 444 -19.72 11.66 -0.69
N VAL A 445 -19.22 11.04 0.37
CA VAL A 445 -19.81 9.84 1.00
C VAL A 445 -20.73 10.25 2.15
N PRO A 446 -21.90 9.61 2.36
CA PRO A 446 -22.81 9.91 3.46
C PRO A 446 -22.29 9.37 4.80
N SER A 447 -21.36 10.09 5.44
CA SER A 447 -20.87 9.78 6.78
C SER A 447 -20.60 11.06 7.58
N ASP A 448 -20.49 10.94 8.92
CA ASP A 448 -20.27 12.08 9.81
C ASP A 448 -18.91 12.73 9.59
N VAL A 449 -17.87 11.95 9.31
CA VAL A 449 -16.54 12.48 9.00
C VAL A 449 -16.57 13.30 7.72
N TYR A 450 -17.16 12.74 6.64
CA TYR A 450 -17.27 13.46 5.36
C TYR A 450 -18.16 14.69 5.44
N ARG A 451 -19.15 14.72 6.34
CA ARG A 451 -19.97 15.91 6.57
C ARG A 451 -19.13 17.13 6.99
N GLN A 452 -18.06 16.93 7.78
CA GLN A 452 -17.18 18.03 8.20
C GLN A 452 -16.35 18.56 7.02
N PHE A 453 -15.85 17.68 6.15
CA PHE A 453 -15.17 18.07 4.91
C PHE A 453 -16.12 18.82 3.96
N ASP A 454 -17.35 18.33 3.81
CA ASP A 454 -18.38 18.95 2.99
C ASP A 454 -18.68 20.39 3.44
N GLU A 455 -18.80 20.60 4.74
CA GLU A 455 -19.06 21.92 5.31
C GLU A 455 -17.88 22.88 5.14
N LEU A 456 -16.64 22.39 5.32
CA LEU A 456 -15.44 23.19 5.05
C LEU A 456 -15.37 23.59 3.57
N MET A 457 -15.67 22.66 2.64
CA MET A 457 -15.69 22.93 1.20
C MET A 457 -16.79 23.94 0.85
N ARG A 458 -17.99 23.78 1.41
CA ARG A 458 -19.11 24.71 1.22
C ARG A 458 -18.73 26.12 1.63
N ARG A 459 -18.25 26.34 2.85
CA ARG A 459 -17.83 27.65 3.35
C ARG A 459 -16.73 28.26 2.50
N SER A 460 -15.80 27.43 2.04
CA SER A 460 -14.71 27.88 1.19
C SER A 460 -15.21 28.44 -0.14
N LEU A 461 -16.10 27.74 -0.84
CA LEU A 461 -16.66 28.18 -2.11
C LEU A 461 -17.59 29.39 -1.94
N GLU A 462 -18.43 29.40 -0.90
CA GLU A 462 -19.33 30.50 -0.58
C GLU A 462 -18.57 31.79 -0.28
N SER A 463 -17.39 31.70 0.40
CA SER A 463 -16.53 32.85 0.69
C SER A 463 -16.07 33.62 -0.57
N ILE A 464 -15.98 32.92 -1.68
CA ILE A 464 -15.62 33.50 -2.99
C ILE A 464 -16.83 33.64 -3.93
N GLY A 465 -18.06 33.45 -3.43
CA GLY A 465 -19.29 33.55 -4.19
C GLY A 465 -19.51 32.47 -5.25
N VAL A 466 -18.97 31.28 -5.03
CA VAL A 466 -19.17 30.15 -5.93
C VAL A 466 -20.21 29.20 -5.34
N ARG A 467 -21.27 28.93 -6.12
CA ARG A 467 -22.32 27.98 -5.70
C ARG A 467 -21.81 26.54 -5.75
N ILE A 468 -22.13 25.78 -4.71
CA ILE A 468 -21.78 24.38 -4.60
C ILE A 468 -23.02 23.51 -4.37
N GLU A 469 -23.08 22.39 -5.09
CA GLU A 469 -24.04 21.30 -4.88
C GLU A 469 -23.27 20.06 -4.43
N ILE A 470 -23.60 19.53 -3.25
CA ILE A 470 -22.97 18.34 -2.70
C ILE A 470 -23.85 17.12 -3.02
N HIS A 471 -23.31 16.24 -3.84
CA HIS A 471 -23.95 14.97 -4.17
C HIS A 471 -23.35 13.86 -3.32
N LYS A 472 -24.21 13.10 -2.62
CA LYS A 472 -23.80 12.01 -1.75
C LYS A 472 -24.20 10.66 -2.32
N ASP A 473 -23.25 9.74 -2.37
CA ASP A 473 -23.49 8.38 -2.79
C ASP A 473 -22.54 7.40 -2.09
N ARG A 474 -22.80 6.10 -2.19
CA ARG A 474 -21.96 5.06 -1.62
C ARG A 474 -20.56 5.09 -2.25
N PHE A 475 -19.55 4.76 -1.46
CA PHE A 475 -18.14 4.79 -1.90
C PHE A 475 -17.91 4.01 -3.20
N ALA A 476 -18.48 2.79 -3.32
CA ALA A 476 -18.34 1.95 -4.50
C ALA A 476 -18.95 2.59 -5.77
N GLU A 477 -20.12 3.24 -5.66
CA GLU A 477 -20.76 3.94 -6.78
C GLU A 477 -19.96 5.17 -7.20
N LEU A 478 -19.46 5.94 -6.22
CA LEU A 478 -18.59 7.07 -6.50
C LEU A 478 -17.29 6.64 -7.21
N ASN A 479 -16.66 5.54 -6.79
CA ASN A 479 -15.46 5.02 -7.44
C ASN A 479 -15.73 4.59 -8.89
N LYS A 480 -16.87 3.97 -9.16
CA LYS A 480 -17.28 3.64 -10.53
C LYS A 480 -17.45 4.89 -11.40
N LEU A 481 -18.17 5.90 -10.89
CA LEU A 481 -18.34 7.17 -11.60
C LEU A 481 -17.00 7.91 -11.79
N GLU A 482 -16.09 7.81 -10.83
CA GLU A 482 -14.73 8.37 -10.86
C GLU A 482 -13.91 7.73 -11.97
N ASN A 483 -13.87 6.40 -12.02
CA ASN A 483 -13.19 5.64 -13.07
C ASN A 483 -13.78 5.93 -14.48
N ASP A 484 -15.07 6.26 -14.55
CA ASP A 484 -15.71 6.69 -15.80
C ASP A 484 -15.50 8.16 -16.14
N CYS A 485 -14.70 8.92 -15.36
CA CYS A 485 -14.50 10.38 -15.49
C CYS A 485 -15.82 11.18 -15.38
N ARG A 486 -16.78 10.71 -14.59
CA ARG A 486 -18.13 11.32 -14.48
C ARG A 486 -18.32 12.22 -13.27
N LEU A 487 -17.35 12.32 -12.37
CA LEU A 487 -17.37 13.25 -11.25
C LEU A 487 -16.66 14.55 -11.62
N MET A 488 -17.22 15.70 -11.19
CA MET A 488 -16.63 17.02 -11.45
C MET A 488 -15.50 17.34 -10.47
N MET A 489 -15.72 17.07 -9.20
CA MET A 489 -14.80 17.37 -8.10
C MET A 489 -15.08 16.43 -6.93
N ARG A 490 -14.03 15.86 -6.34
CA ARG A 490 -14.11 14.97 -5.16
C ARG A 490 -12.80 14.99 -4.39
N SER A 491 -12.85 14.81 -3.08
CA SER A 491 -11.67 14.48 -2.27
C SER A 491 -11.37 12.98 -2.34
N ALA A 492 -10.11 12.67 -2.57
CA ALA A 492 -9.57 11.32 -2.63
C ALA A 492 -8.30 11.21 -1.78
N ALA A 493 -7.88 10.00 -1.49
CA ALA A 493 -6.61 9.71 -0.85
C ALA A 493 -5.93 8.55 -1.58
N TRP A 494 -4.59 8.60 -1.68
CA TRP A 494 -3.78 7.52 -2.21
C TRP A 494 -2.74 7.10 -1.19
N ILE A 495 -2.73 5.83 -0.86
CA ILE A 495 -1.71 5.19 -0.01
C ILE A 495 -0.72 4.49 -0.93
N ALA A 496 0.57 4.57 -0.62
CA ALA A 496 1.61 3.96 -1.43
C ALA A 496 1.47 2.44 -1.55
N ASP A 497 1.35 1.93 -2.78
CA ASP A 497 1.51 0.50 -3.08
C ASP A 497 2.98 0.09 -2.99
N TYR A 498 3.87 1.03 -3.30
CA TYR A 498 5.32 0.95 -3.14
C TYR A 498 5.91 2.34 -2.85
N PRO A 499 7.04 2.41 -2.12
CA PRO A 499 7.52 3.66 -1.52
C PRO A 499 8.34 4.51 -2.49
N ASP A 500 7.81 4.77 -3.67
CA ASP A 500 8.42 5.56 -4.73
C ASP A 500 7.46 6.61 -5.28
N GLY A 501 8.00 7.77 -5.66
CA GLY A 501 7.23 8.90 -6.21
C GLY A 501 6.48 8.58 -7.50
N ASP A 502 6.91 7.58 -8.26
CA ASP A 502 6.18 7.07 -9.43
C ASP A 502 4.74 6.67 -9.07
N ASN A 503 4.55 6.04 -7.90
CA ASN A 503 3.24 5.59 -7.41
C ASN A 503 2.24 6.73 -7.16
N PHE A 504 2.73 7.95 -6.99
CA PHE A 504 1.91 9.15 -6.82
C PHE A 504 1.79 9.95 -8.12
N MET A 505 2.88 10.06 -8.89
CA MET A 505 2.85 10.81 -10.14
C MET A 505 2.02 10.13 -11.22
N GLN A 506 1.88 8.81 -11.19
CA GLN A 506 1.03 8.05 -12.10
C GLN A 506 -0.47 8.43 -12.01
N LEU A 507 -0.89 9.02 -10.88
CA LEU A 507 -2.26 9.50 -10.67
C LEU A 507 -2.63 10.71 -11.54
N LEU A 508 -1.66 11.30 -12.23
CA LEU A 508 -1.83 12.42 -13.15
C LEU A 508 -1.32 12.11 -14.57
N TYR A 509 -0.87 10.88 -14.81
CA TYR A 509 -0.42 10.44 -16.13
C TYR A 509 -1.61 10.23 -17.05
N GLY A 510 -1.63 10.90 -18.21
CA GLY A 510 -2.77 10.92 -19.12
C GLY A 510 -3.28 9.53 -19.52
N PRO A 511 -2.43 8.57 -19.94
CA PRO A 511 -2.85 7.21 -20.26
C PRO A 511 -3.54 6.44 -19.12
N ASN A 512 -3.39 6.88 -17.86
CA ASN A 512 -4.09 6.30 -16.72
C ASN A 512 -5.47 6.93 -16.45
N ALA A 513 -5.94 7.85 -17.32
CA ALA A 513 -7.32 8.35 -17.27
C ALA A 513 -8.30 7.17 -17.37
N ARG A 514 -9.40 7.23 -16.61
CA ARG A 514 -10.38 6.14 -16.44
C ARG A 514 -9.85 4.91 -15.69
N GLN A 515 -8.73 5.05 -14.99
CA GLN A 515 -8.13 4.08 -14.07
C GLN A 515 -7.77 4.80 -12.76
N SER A 516 -6.48 5.06 -12.53
CA SER A 516 -6.00 5.75 -11.31
C SER A 516 -5.94 7.28 -11.44
N ASN A 517 -5.99 7.83 -12.65
CA ASN A 517 -6.02 9.28 -12.88
C ASN A 517 -7.47 9.80 -12.81
N ASN A 518 -7.92 10.07 -11.60
CA ASN A 518 -9.29 10.48 -11.28
C ASN A 518 -9.65 11.87 -11.81
N ALA A 519 -8.65 12.74 -12.01
CA ALA A 519 -8.83 14.06 -12.61
C ALA A 519 -9.10 13.98 -14.12
N CYS A 520 -8.92 12.82 -14.73
CA CYS A 520 -8.91 12.63 -16.19
C CYS A 520 -8.03 13.68 -16.89
N TYR A 521 -6.88 13.93 -16.25
CA TYR A 521 -5.93 14.93 -16.65
C TYR A 521 -5.08 14.43 -17.81
N GLU A 522 -5.00 15.21 -18.86
CA GLU A 522 -4.16 14.95 -20.03
C GLU A 522 -3.24 16.14 -20.25
N SER A 523 -1.95 15.94 -20.07
CA SER A 523 -0.94 16.98 -20.24
C SER A 523 0.32 16.41 -20.89
N PRO A 524 0.56 16.68 -22.19
CA PRO A 524 1.77 16.20 -22.86
C PRO A 524 3.07 16.65 -22.17
N GLY A 525 3.02 17.81 -21.48
CA GLY A 525 4.15 18.31 -20.71
C GLY A 525 4.43 17.51 -19.44
N PHE A 526 3.39 17.06 -18.74
CA PHE A 526 3.48 16.16 -17.59
C PHE A 526 3.89 14.75 -18.06
N ASP A 527 3.19 14.21 -19.05
CA ASP A 527 3.35 12.83 -19.52
C ASP A 527 4.78 12.53 -19.99
N ARG A 528 5.38 13.42 -20.80
CA ARG A 528 6.79 13.26 -21.22
C ARG A 528 7.78 13.23 -20.05
N ARG A 529 7.54 14.00 -18.98
CA ARG A 529 8.38 14.00 -17.78
C ARG A 529 8.20 12.72 -16.97
N TYR A 530 6.96 12.27 -16.85
CA TYR A 530 6.64 11.03 -16.18
C TYR A 530 7.29 9.83 -16.90
N GLU A 531 7.10 9.71 -18.20
CA GLU A 531 7.73 8.64 -19.00
C GLU A 531 9.25 8.66 -18.89
N LYS A 532 9.86 9.86 -18.94
CA LYS A 532 11.31 9.98 -18.74
C LYS A 532 11.72 9.57 -17.32
N SER A 533 10.98 9.93 -16.28
CA SER A 533 11.33 9.58 -14.90
C SER A 533 11.38 8.07 -14.68
N ARG A 534 10.53 7.29 -15.34
CA ARG A 534 10.48 5.83 -15.24
C ARG A 534 11.71 5.15 -15.85
N THR A 535 12.38 5.80 -16.79
CA THR A 535 13.60 5.28 -17.43
C THR A 535 14.88 5.62 -16.66
N LEU A 536 14.76 6.28 -15.51
CA LEU A 536 15.88 6.68 -14.67
C LEU A 536 15.88 5.91 -13.36
N PRO A 537 17.05 5.48 -12.88
CA PRO A 537 17.17 4.99 -11.49
C PRO A 537 16.88 6.12 -10.50
N ASP A 538 16.66 5.77 -9.24
CA ASP A 538 16.49 6.77 -8.20
C ASP A 538 17.74 7.67 -8.11
N GLY A 539 17.49 8.98 -7.96
CA GLY A 539 18.56 9.96 -7.91
C GLY A 539 18.14 11.39 -8.21
N PRO A 540 19.12 12.32 -8.23
CA PRO A 540 18.86 13.76 -8.37
C PRO A 540 18.12 14.16 -9.66
N GLU A 541 18.42 13.50 -10.80
CA GLU A 541 17.77 13.80 -12.08
C GLU A 541 16.29 13.41 -12.05
N ARG A 542 15.98 12.23 -11.50
CA ARG A 542 14.62 11.76 -11.34
C ARG A 542 13.84 12.64 -10.37
N SER A 543 14.41 13.01 -9.23
CA SER A 543 13.83 13.94 -8.26
C SER A 543 13.56 15.33 -8.88
N ARG A 544 14.43 15.80 -9.78
CA ARG A 544 14.20 17.04 -10.55
C ARG A 544 12.95 16.93 -11.42
N LEU A 545 12.77 15.81 -12.12
CA LEU A 545 11.57 15.58 -12.94
C LEU A 545 10.29 15.57 -12.09
N TYR A 546 10.32 14.98 -10.89
CA TYR A 546 9.18 15.01 -9.96
C TYR A 546 8.84 16.45 -9.54
N ARG A 547 9.84 17.29 -9.25
CA ARG A 547 9.59 18.72 -8.98
C ARG A 547 8.98 19.45 -10.17
N GLU A 548 9.47 19.19 -11.38
CA GLU A 548 8.93 19.79 -12.60
C GLU A 548 7.49 19.34 -12.85
N MET A 549 7.15 18.07 -12.64
CA MET A 549 5.77 17.56 -12.73
C MET A 549 4.85 18.23 -11.70
N ALA A 550 5.32 18.38 -10.45
CA ALA A 550 4.57 19.09 -9.42
C ALA A 550 4.28 20.55 -9.82
N ARG A 551 5.25 21.25 -10.45
CA ARG A 551 5.04 22.60 -10.98
C ARG A 551 4.01 22.64 -12.10
N VAL A 552 4.00 21.66 -13.00
CA VAL A 552 2.99 21.56 -14.08
C VAL A 552 1.61 21.33 -13.49
N MET A 553 1.46 20.36 -12.58
CA MET A 553 0.21 20.10 -11.86
C MET A 553 -0.31 21.35 -11.14
N GLU A 554 0.57 22.08 -10.47
CA GLU A 554 0.26 23.30 -9.73
C GLU A 554 -0.13 24.45 -10.68
N ALA A 555 0.58 24.61 -11.82
CA ALA A 555 0.26 25.61 -12.82
C ALA A 555 -1.16 25.42 -13.38
N ASP A 556 -1.53 24.19 -13.68
CA ASP A 556 -2.87 23.82 -14.17
C ASP A 556 -3.90 23.74 -13.04
N THR A 557 -3.46 23.72 -11.79
CA THR A 557 -4.26 23.57 -10.58
C THR A 557 -5.24 22.40 -10.67
N VAL A 558 -4.67 21.21 -10.91
CA VAL A 558 -5.47 19.98 -11.06
C VAL A 558 -5.91 19.42 -9.72
N TRP A 559 -5.07 19.62 -8.69
CA TRP A 559 -5.32 19.19 -7.32
C TRP A 559 -5.26 20.33 -6.31
N ILE A 560 -6.07 20.21 -5.26
CA ILE A 560 -5.83 20.85 -3.97
C ILE A 560 -5.12 19.79 -3.13
N LEU A 561 -3.81 19.94 -2.91
CA LEU A 561 -3.07 19.09 -1.99
C LEU A 561 -3.49 19.42 -0.56
N ALA A 562 -3.90 18.44 0.22
CA ALA A 562 -4.41 18.66 1.56
C ALA A 562 -3.44 18.20 2.65
N ASP A 563 -3.39 16.92 2.92
CA ASP A 563 -2.62 16.39 4.04
C ASP A 563 -2.09 14.97 3.79
N SER A 564 -1.11 14.57 4.63
CA SER A 564 -0.71 13.19 4.87
C SER A 564 -1.00 12.85 6.33
N ARG A 565 -1.71 11.76 6.59
CA ARG A 565 -2.18 11.41 7.94
C ARG A 565 -1.07 10.84 8.80
N TYR A 566 -1.18 11.04 10.11
CA TYR A 566 -0.43 10.24 11.07
C TYR A 566 -1.12 8.89 11.28
N ARG A 567 -0.32 7.85 11.33
CA ARG A 567 -0.69 6.55 11.88
C ARG A 567 -0.21 6.48 13.32
N ASN A 568 -1.14 6.23 14.22
CA ASN A 568 -0.88 6.02 15.63
C ASN A 568 -1.14 4.55 15.95
N VAL A 569 -0.12 3.87 16.47
CA VAL A 569 -0.20 2.46 16.86
C VAL A 569 0.10 2.35 18.35
N LEU A 570 -0.83 1.84 19.11
CA LEU A 570 -0.65 1.58 20.53
C LEU A 570 -0.24 0.14 20.75
N LEU A 571 0.74 -0.07 21.61
CA LEU A 571 1.35 -1.35 21.89
C LEU A 571 1.30 -1.62 23.39
N GLN A 572 0.93 -2.84 23.75
CA GLN A 572 1.09 -3.29 25.13
C GLN A 572 2.58 -3.32 25.53
N PRO A 573 2.92 -3.20 26.83
CA PRO A 573 4.31 -3.10 27.29
C PRO A 573 5.21 -4.23 26.81
N TYR A 574 4.66 -5.44 26.74
CA TYR A 574 5.37 -6.68 26.36
C TYR A 574 5.56 -6.85 24.86
N VAL A 575 4.93 -6.04 23.99
CA VAL A 575 5.18 -6.08 22.55
C VAL A 575 6.55 -5.47 22.26
N ALA A 576 7.40 -6.23 21.59
CA ALA A 576 8.76 -5.84 21.24
C ALA A 576 9.00 -5.97 19.75
N GLY A 577 9.88 -5.15 19.21
CA GLY A 577 10.26 -5.24 17.80
C GLY A 577 9.40 -4.44 16.85
N TYR A 578 8.33 -3.81 17.31
CA TYR A 578 7.42 -3.08 16.45
C TYR A 578 8.03 -1.78 15.92
N ARG A 579 7.92 -1.61 14.63
CA ARG A 579 8.15 -0.37 13.89
C ARG A 579 7.21 -0.34 12.69
N LYS A 580 6.37 0.68 12.57
CA LYS A 580 5.51 0.80 11.40
C LYS A 580 6.35 0.93 10.14
N HIS A 581 6.19 -0.02 9.21
CA HIS A 581 6.82 0.04 7.90
C HIS A 581 5.92 0.82 6.92
N PRO A 582 6.48 1.62 6.00
CA PRO A 582 5.67 2.40 5.06
C PRO A 582 4.70 1.57 4.20
N VAL A 583 5.14 0.41 3.73
CA VAL A 583 4.37 -0.41 2.77
C VAL A 583 4.20 -1.88 3.17
N LEU A 584 4.84 -2.34 4.24
CA LEU A 584 4.55 -3.65 4.82
C LEU A 584 3.49 -3.48 5.91
N HIS A 585 2.56 -4.41 5.99
CA HIS A 585 1.39 -4.31 6.86
C HIS A 585 1.28 -5.45 7.86
N ALA A 586 2.00 -6.56 7.64
CA ALA A 586 2.06 -7.71 8.54
C ALA A 586 3.27 -7.60 9.49
N GLU A 587 3.36 -6.52 10.28
CA GLU A 587 4.50 -6.27 11.17
C GLU A 587 4.71 -7.39 12.18
N TRP A 588 3.68 -8.21 12.47
CA TRP A 588 3.80 -9.40 13.33
C TRP A 588 4.78 -10.45 12.82
N LEU A 589 5.19 -10.37 11.54
CA LEU A 589 6.30 -11.17 10.99
C LEU A 589 7.64 -10.86 11.68
N TYR A 590 7.80 -9.66 12.23
CA TYR A 590 9.09 -9.11 12.68
C TYR A 590 9.17 -8.85 14.19
N ILE A 591 8.05 -8.98 14.92
CA ILE A 591 7.94 -8.63 16.34
C ILE A 591 8.00 -9.86 17.26
N ASP A 592 8.12 -9.60 18.55
CA ASP A 592 8.08 -10.59 19.61
C ASP A 592 7.18 -10.15 20.77
N LEU A 593 6.75 -11.10 21.58
CA LEU A 593 6.08 -10.88 22.86
C LEU A 593 7.03 -11.28 23.99
N ASP A 594 7.30 -10.34 24.92
CA ASP A 594 8.15 -10.59 26.08
C ASP A 594 7.33 -11.15 27.25
N PRO A 595 7.50 -12.43 27.62
CA PRO A 595 6.73 -13.01 28.71
C PRO A 595 7.01 -12.37 30.07
N GLN A 596 8.21 -11.77 30.26
CA GLN A 596 8.60 -11.17 31.55
C GLN A 596 7.87 -9.85 31.83
N GLN A 597 7.35 -9.17 30.80
CA GLN A 597 6.59 -7.92 30.94
C GLN A 597 5.08 -8.14 30.87
N GLY A 598 4.62 -9.35 30.59
CA GLY A 598 3.20 -9.66 30.33
C GLY A 598 2.38 -10.13 31.53
N GLY A 599 2.96 -10.32 32.71
CA GLY A 599 2.27 -10.96 33.83
C GLY A 599 1.70 -12.34 33.44
N ASN A 600 1.50 -13.27 34.34
CA ASN A 600 0.95 -14.61 34.06
C ASN A 600 -0.31 -14.53 33.17
N ARG A 601 -0.18 -14.83 31.89
CA ARG A 601 -1.27 -15.08 30.93
C ARG A 601 -1.14 -16.45 30.33
#